data_fbe5428cf453ab291cbd04be495844d2
#
_entry.id   fbe5428cf453ab291cbd04be495844d2
#
_cell.length_a   1.000
_cell.length_b   1.000
_cell.length_c   1.000
_cell.angle_alpha   90.00
_cell.angle_beta   90.00
_cell.angle_gamma   90.00
#
_symmetry.space_group_name_H-M   'P 1'
#
loop_
_entity.id
_entity.type
_entity.pdbx_description
1 polymer ?
#
loop_
_entity_poly.entity_id
_entity_poly.type
_entity_poly.pdbx_seq_one_letter_code
_entity_poly.pdbx_strand_id
1 'polypeptide(L)'
;MPNSNTAAISATETNSGSAGIYLPEQLKSLATKLEINNPVFWISGSFLTLFVLLALSHPVALSSVIDSGFQAATQYFGAFWQVLLLANFVIGLTLCFGKTGDVRLGGISTPEVGDFKWLSIILCTLLAGGGVFWAAAEPIAHFVSAPPIFGEADAYNSAINALSQSFLHWGFLAWAVLGCLSSIVLMHLHYDKGLPLKPRTLLYPLLGKRVMHGTLGNVIDALSIIAVAAGTIGPIGFLGLQISYALQELFGIPDTFSTQATVVVVAMLFYTLSALSGVNRGIQIVSRYNIILASGLILFILLAGPTSFIIDGYVQGVGQMVDQFVPMALFRQDTDWLGWWTVFFWGWFIGYAPMMAIFIARISRGRSIRQLILSVSIAAPLVTCFWFSIVGGSGLAFELANPGSVTQAFEGFNMPGALLAITQQLPFPTLISVLFLVLTTTFIVTTGDSMTYTITMVITGDKEPNAVIRAFWGIIMGAVAIVLISMGSGGISALQSFIVITAVPASFIIAPSLWYAPKIANQMANNMANAAKS
;
A
#
# COMPACT_ATOMS: atom_id res chain seq x y z
N MET A 1 -53.66 15.48 47.09
CA MET A 1 -53.22 16.74 47.79
C MET A 1 -52.05 16.39 48.70
N PRO A 2 -50.96 17.14 48.83
CA PRO A 2 -50.62 18.40 48.18
C PRO A 2 -49.19 18.38 47.53
N ASN A 3 -49.04 19.30 46.60
CA ASN A 3 -47.91 20.18 46.28
C ASN A 3 -46.51 19.99 46.91
N SER A 4 -45.50 20.01 46.09
CA SER A 4 -44.34 20.90 46.34
C SER A 4 -43.55 21.19 45.06
N ASN A 5 -43.40 22.47 44.78
CA ASN A 5 -42.48 23.13 43.84
C ASN A 5 -41.03 22.69 44.03
N THR A 6 -40.28 22.51 42.95
CA THR A 6 -38.84 22.70 43.00
C THR A 6 -38.37 23.48 41.76
N ALA A 7 -37.60 24.50 42.05
CA ALA A 7 -37.15 25.55 41.18
C ALA A 7 -36.19 25.11 40.09
N ALA A 8 -36.37 25.73 38.93
CA ALA A 8 -35.42 25.66 37.81
C ALA A 8 -34.14 26.46 38.16
N ILE A 9 -32.98 25.81 38.06
CA ILE A 9 -31.68 26.46 38.02
C ILE A 9 -31.29 26.59 36.57
N SER A 10 -31.27 27.80 36.05
CA SER A 10 -30.74 28.15 34.73
C SER A 10 -29.22 27.99 34.72
N ALA A 11 -28.71 27.04 33.94
CA ALA A 11 -27.31 26.98 33.62
C ALA A 11 -27.04 27.85 32.40
N THR A 12 -26.28 28.90 32.60
CA THR A 12 -25.70 29.76 31.57
C THR A 12 -24.74 28.95 30.70
N GLU A 13 -25.10 28.72 29.44
CA GLU A 13 -24.20 28.19 28.44
C GLU A 13 -23.14 29.26 28.11
N THR A 14 -21.89 28.96 28.47
CA THR A 14 -20.73 29.70 27.98
C THR A 14 -20.45 29.29 26.53
N ASN A 15 -20.71 30.20 25.64
CA ASN A 15 -20.46 30.13 24.20
C ASN A 15 -18.94 30.14 23.95
N SER A 16 -18.31 28.97 23.77
CA SER A 16 -16.94 28.86 23.25
C SER A 16 -16.98 28.92 21.73
N GLY A 17 -16.60 30.07 21.17
CA GLY A 17 -16.56 30.30 19.74
C GLY A 17 -15.60 29.36 19.02
N SER A 18 -16.14 28.36 18.36
CA SER A 18 -15.49 27.65 17.27
C SER A 18 -15.81 28.39 15.97
N ALA A 19 -14.78 28.83 15.25
CA ALA A 19 -14.91 29.39 13.90
C ALA A 19 -15.47 28.32 12.96
N GLY A 20 -16.80 28.17 12.93
CA GLY A 20 -17.51 27.30 12.01
C GLY A 20 -17.62 27.97 10.64
N ILE A 21 -17.20 27.28 9.59
CA ILE A 21 -17.47 27.65 8.21
C ILE A 21 -18.98 27.79 8.03
N TYR A 22 -19.46 28.97 7.70
CA TYR A 22 -20.88 29.26 7.48
C TYR A 22 -21.33 28.63 6.14
N LEU A 23 -21.89 27.44 6.19
CA LEU A 23 -22.55 26.81 5.04
C LEU A 23 -24.04 27.19 5.01
N PRO A 24 -24.62 27.47 3.83
CA PRO A 24 -26.07 27.66 3.68
C PRO A 24 -26.85 26.47 4.27
N GLU A 25 -28.03 26.72 4.85
CA GLU A 25 -28.81 25.68 5.54
C GLU A 25 -29.15 24.47 4.67
N GLN A 26 -29.38 24.67 3.39
CA GLN A 26 -29.61 23.59 2.43
C GLN A 26 -28.37 22.69 2.28
N LEU A 27 -27.18 23.28 2.26
CA LEU A 27 -25.92 22.52 2.25
C LEU A 27 -25.63 21.86 3.59
N LYS A 28 -26.03 22.47 4.71
CA LYS A 28 -25.94 21.82 6.03
C LYS A 28 -26.85 20.59 6.13
N SER A 29 -28.08 20.69 5.62
CA SER A 29 -29.00 19.54 5.61
C SER A 29 -28.52 18.41 4.70
N LEU A 30 -27.94 18.77 3.55
CA LEU A 30 -27.32 17.81 2.64
C LEU A 30 -26.07 17.19 3.24
N ALA A 31 -25.21 17.99 3.86
CA ALA A 31 -24.00 17.53 4.55
C ALA A 31 -24.32 16.59 5.73
N THR A 32 -25.40 16.87 6.45
CA THR A 32 -25.87 16.00 7.54
C THR A 32 -26.46 14.69 7.00
N LYS A 33 -27.23 14.74 5.91
CA LYS A 33 -27.76 13.55 5.22
C LYS A 33 -26.66 12.67 4.62
N LEU A 34 -25.55 13.28 4.16
CA LEU A 34 -24.41 12.60 3.54
C LEU A 34 -23.32 12.23 4.56
N GLU A 35 -23.51 12.51 5.85
CA GLU A 35 -22.51 12.31 6.91
C GLU A 35 -21.16 13.01 6.64
N ILE A 36 -21.15 14.08 5.84
CA ILE A 36 -19.96 14.84 5.43
C ILE A 36 -19.44 15.80 6.52
N ASN A 37 -20.05 15.85 7.70
CA ASN A 37 -19.60 16.71 8.82
C ASN A 37 -18.31 16.21 9.50
N ASN A 38 -17.51 15.38 8.82
CA ASN A 38 -16.27 14.86 9.38
C ASN A 38 -15.08 15.72 8.96
N PRO A 39 -14.35 16.38 9.90
CA PRO A 39 -13.20 17.20 9.59
C PRO A 39 -12.10 16.44 8.83
N VAL A 40 -11.96 15.14 9.05
CA VAL A 40 -10.96 14.30 8.36
C VAL A 40 -11.25 14.27 6.86
N PHE A 41 -12.54 14.12 6.46
CA PHE A 41 -12.96 14.18 5.07
C PHE A 41 -12.57 15.52 4.42
N TRP A 42 -12.87 16.62 5.09
CA TRP A 42 -12.59 17.94 4.54
C TRP A 42 -11.10 18.23 4.43
N ILE A 43 -10.29 17.87 5.43
CA ILE A 43 -8.83 18.08 5.37
C ILE A 43 -8.22 17.29 4.23
N SER A 44 -8.49 15.98 4.15
CA SER A 44 -7.88 15.11 3.14
C SER A 44 -8.46 15.32 1.75
N GLY A 45 -9.77 15.48 1.63
CA GLY A 45 -10.45 15.71 0.35
C GLY A 45 -10.12 17.09 -0.25
N SER A 46 -10.08 18.15 0.57
CA SER A 46 -9.68 19.47 0.11
C SER A 46 -8.23 19.52 -0.33
N PHE A 47 -7.33 18.81 0.38
CA PHE A 47 -5.92 18.71 -0.03
C PHE A 47 -5.78 18.12 -1.43
N LEU A 48 -6.41 16.96 -1.70
CA LEU A 48 -6.32 16.33 -3.02
C LEU A 48 -7.05 17.14 -4.11
N THR A 49 -8.18 17.75 -3.77
CA THR A 49 -8.90 18.63 -4.71
C THR A 49 -8.06 19.85 -5.06
N LEU A 50 -7.47 20.52 -4.08
CA LEU A 50 -6.56 21.64 -4.31
C LEU A 50 -5.33 21.21 -5.12
N PHE A 51 -4.80 20.02 -4.86
CA PHE A 51 -3.69 19.46 -5.64
C PHE A 51 -4.06 19.36 -7.13
N VAL A 52 -5.23 18.80 -7.46
CA VAL A 52 -5.70 18.73 -8.86
C VAL A 52 -5.89 20.12 -9.47
N LEU A 53 -6.50 21.06 -8.74
CA LEU A 53 -6.69 22.42 -9.23
C LEU A 53 -5.36 23.15 -9.50
N LEU A 54 -4.37 22.98 -8.61
CA LEU A 54 -3.03 23.51 -8.80
C LEU A 54 -2.30 22.85 -9.97
N ALA A 55 -2.46 21.54 -10.15
CA ALA A 55 -1.89 20.82 -11.28
C ALA A 55 -2.43 21.31 -12.63
N LEU A 56 -3.71 21.63 -12.69
CA LEU A 56 -4.36 22.15 -13.90
C LEU A 56 -4.04 23.62 -14.18
N SER A 57 -3.86 24.43 -13.13
CA SER A 57 -3.62 25.87 -13.27
C SER A 57 -2.14 26.25 -13.33
N HIS A 58 -1.28 25.55 -12.60
CA HIS A 58 0.15 25.86 -12.43
C HIS A 58 1.01 24.57 -12.47
N PRO A 59 0.96 23.78 -13.57
CA PRO A 59 1.60 22.46 -13.62
C PRO A 59 3.13 22.52 -13.39
N VAL A 60 3.81 23.51 -13.99
CA VAL A 60 5.27 23.66 -13.86
C VAL A 60 5.69 23.97 -12.42
N ALA A 61 4.99 24.90 -11.76
CA ALA A 61 5.27 25.26 -10.39
C ALA A 61 5.01 24.07 -9.44
N LEU A 62 3.91 23.34 -9.66
CA LEU A 62 3.59 22.17 -8.83
C LEU A 62 4.61 21.03 -9.06
N SER A 63 5.04 20.79 -10.30
CA SER A 63 6.11 19.80 -10.58
C SER A 63 7.39 20.15 -9.81
N SER A 64 7.83 21.41 -9.85
CA SER A 64 9.01 21.85 -9.09
C SER A 64 8.87 21.66 -7.57
N VAL A 65 7.66 21.87 -7.01
CA VAL A 65 7.38 21.61 -5.59
C VAL A 65 7.43 20.11 -5.29
N ILE A 66 6.88 19.28 -6.16
CA ILE A 66 6.92 17.80 -6.02
C ILE A 66 8.37 17.32 -6.08
N ASP A 67 9.16 17.76 -7.06
CA ASP A 67 10.55 17.35 -7.20
C ASP A 67 11.40 17.78 -6.00
N SER A 68 11.24 19.02 -5.53
CA SER A 68 11.92 19.52 -4.33
C SER A 68 11.48 18.76 -3.07
N GLY A 69 10.20 18.47 -2.97
CA GLY A 69 9.65 17.67 -1.87
C GLY A 69 10.18 16.24 -1.85
N PHE A 70 10.28 15.62 -3.03
CA PHE A 70 10.87 14.29 -3.18
C PHE A 70 12.35 14.27 -2.74
N GLN A 71 13.15 15.20 -3.24
CA GLN A 71 14.55 15.33 -2.85
C GLN A 71 14.69 15.54 -1.33
N ALA A 72 13.91 16.45 -0.75
CA ALA A 72 13.92 16.67 0.69
C ALA A 72 13.51 15.40 1.47
N ALA A 73 12.46 14.71 1.04
CA ALA A 73 12.01 13.48 1.69
C ALA A 73 13.07 12.38 1.64
N THR A 74 13.68 12.14 0.48
CA THR A 74 14.70 11.10 0.30
C THR A 74 15.99 11.43 1.04
N GLN A 75 16.42 12.70 1.01
CA GLN A 75 17.62 13.14 1.68
C GLN A 75 17.50 13.08 3.21
N TYR A 76 16.42 13.61 3.78
CA TYR A 76 16.28 13.74 5.23
C TYR A 76 15.66 12.53 5.92
N PHE A 77 14.79 11.79 5.22
CA PHE A 77 14.06 10.66 5.82
C PHE A 77 14.51 9.29 5.32
N GLY A 78 15.25 9.20 4.22
CA GLY A 78 15.67 7.91 3.65
C GLY A 78 16.39 7.02 4.66
N ALA A 79 17.41 7.55 5.37
CA ALA A 79 18.12 6.79 6.41
C ALA A 79 17.21 6.40 7.58
N PHE A 80 16.32 7.31 8.02
CA PHE A 80 15.36 7.03 9.07
C PHE A 80 14.42 5.89 8.67
N TRP A 81 13.93 5.87 7.43
CA TRP A 81 13.05 4.80 6.95
C TRP A 81 13.76 3.45 6.85
N GLN A 82 15.02 3.43 6.40
CA GLN A 82 15.82 2.21 6.37
C GLN A 82 15.95 1.60 7.78
N VAL A 83 16.31 2.41 8.77
CA VAL A 83 16.40 1.99 10.17
C VAL A 83 15.03 1.60 10.73
N LEU A 84 13.98 2.36 10.43
CA LEU A 84 12.61 2.10 10.88
C LEU A 84 12.11 0.71 10.42
N LEU A 85 12.29 0.37 9.15
CA LEU A 85 11.86 -0.91 8.61
C LEU A 85 12.68 -2.07 9.20
N LEU A 86 14.00 -1.93 9.22
CA LEU A 86 14.87 -2.95 9.79
C LEU A 86 14.57 -3.19 11.28
N ALA A 87 14.42 -2.11 12.06
CA ALA A 87 14.05 -2.22 13.47
C ALA A 87 12.67 -2.85 13.65
N ASN A 88 11.68 -2.48 12.82
CA ASN A 88 10.34 -3.08 12.86
C ASN A 88 10.41 -4.60 12.66
N PHE A 89 11.15 -5.05 11.68
CA PHE A 89 11.33 -6.48 11.38
C PHE A 89 12.06 -7.21 12.51
N VAL A 90 13.22 -6.70 12.97
CA VAL A 90 14.02 -7.33 14.03
C VAL A 90 13.25 -7.41 15.35
N ILE A 91 12.58 -6.32 15.76
CA ILE A 91 11.72 -6.31 16.95
C ILE A 91 10.57 -7.30 16.78
N GLY A 92 9.94 -7.33 15.61
CA GLY A 92 8.89 -8.32 15.29
C GLY A 92 9.38 -9.75 15.51
N LEU A 93 10.52 -10.12 14.94
CA LEU A 93 11.11 -11.46 15.13
C LEU A 93 11.43 -11.74 16.60
N THR A 94 11.94 -10.76 17.34
CA THR A 94 12.21 -10.91 18.77
C THR A 94 10.94 -11.22 19.56
N LEU A 95 9.82 -10.56 19.24
CA LEU A 95 8.52 -10.83 19.85
C LEU A 95 7.96 -12.20 19.44
N CYS A 96 8.18 -12.59 18.18
CA CYS A 96 7.72 -13.88 17.63
C CYS A 96 8.36 -15.06 18.34
N PHE A 97 9.67 -15.05 18.48
CA PHE A 97 10.43 -16.18 19.05
C PHE A 97 10.60 -16.11 20.58
N GLY A 98 10.27 -14.96 21.17
CA GLY A 98 10.29 -14.77 22.62
C GLY A 98 9.06 -15.34 23.33
N LYS A 99 8.98 -15.11 24.63
CA LYS A 99 7.83 -15.50 25.51
C LYS A 99 6.52 -14.79 25.09
N THR A 100 6.62 -13.71 24.36
CA THR A 100 5.49 -12.93 23.85
C THR A 100 4.80 -13.58 22.65
N GLY A 101 5.47 -14.52 21.96
CA GLY A 101 4.96 -15.14 20.74
C GLY A 101 3.62 -15.86 20.90
N ASP A 102 3.36 -16.42 22.09
CA ASP A 102 2.15 -17.18 22.37
C ASP A 102 0.99 -16.32 22.90
N VAL A 103 1.24 -15.02 23.13
CA VAL A 103 0.21 -14.05 23.53
C VAL A 103 -0.85 -13.92 22.43
N ARG A 104 -2.11 -14.14 22.77
CA ARG A 104 -3.24 -13.97 21.85
C ARG A 104 -3.76 -12.54 21.87
N LEU A 105 -4.01 -12.03 20.70
CA LEU A 105 -4.45 -10.65 20.46
C LEU A 105 -5.98 -10.57 20.30
N GLY A 106 -6.58 -9.49 20.80
CA GLY A 106 -7.99 -9.20 20.57
C GLY A 106 -8.96 -9.80 21.59
N GLY A 107 -8.48 -10.24 22.78
CA GLY A 107 -9.32 -10.62 23.92
C GLY A 107 -10.13 -11.90 23.76
N ILE A 108 -9.80 -12.75 22.79
CA ILE A 108 -10.45 -14.06 22.55
C ILE A 108 -9.42 -15.17 22.39
N SER A 109 -9.81 -16.42 22.73
CA SER A 109 -8.92 -17.58 22.73
C SER A 109 -8.80 -18.28 21.37
N THR A 110 -9.80 -18.11 20.49
CA THR A 110 -9.86 -18.74 19.16
C THR A 110 -9.95 -17.70 18.07
N PRO A 111 -9.25 -17.87 16.93
CA PRO A 111 -9.36 -16.94 15.82
C PRO A 111 -10.77 -16.87 15.23
N GLU A 112 -11.26 -15.66 14.93
CA GLU A 112 -12.55 -15.45 14.24
C GLU A 112 -12.52 -15.89 12.78
N VAL A 113 -11.35 -15.82 12.14
CA VAL A 113 -11.15 -16.19 10.73
C VAL A 113 -10.27 -17.43 10.65
N GLY A 114 -10.69 -18.47 9.93
CA GLY A 114 -9.92 -19.69 9.72
C GLY A 114 -8.59 -19.46 9.00
N ASP A 115 -7.60 -20.35 9.19
CA ASP A 115 -6.21 -20.15 8.76
C ASP A 115 -6.08 -19.89 7.27
N PHE A 116 -6.65 -20.74 6.42
CA PHE A 116 -6.56 -20.60 4.98
C PHE A 116 -7.19 -19.27 4.49
N LYS A 117 -8.39 -18.94 4.98
CA LYS A 117 -9.07 -17.70 4.61
C LYS A 117 -8.27 -16.48 5.07
N TRP A 118 -7.72 -16.52 6.27
CA TRP A 118 -6.91 -15.44 6.83
C TRP A 118 -5.65 -15.18 6.02
N LEU A 119 -4.86 -16.22 5.71
CA LEU A 119 -3.66 -16.12 4.87
C LEU A 119 -4.00 -15.65 3.45
N SER A 120 -5.08 -16.18 2.86
CA SER A 120 -5.53 -15.75 1.53
C SER A 120 -5.89 -14.26 1.50
N ILE A 121 -6.59 -13.76 2.52
CA ILE A 121 -6.94 -12.35 2.61
C ILE A 121 -5.68 -11.48 2.70
N ILE A 122 -4.69 -11.85 3.55
CA ILE A 122 -3.43 -11.14 3.67
C ILE A 122 -2.72 -11.05 2.31
N LEU A 123 -2.51 -12.20 1.66
CA LEU A 123 -1.82 -12.29 0.38
C LEU A 123 -2.52 -11.50 -0.74
N CYS A 124 -3.83 -11.68 -0.89
CA CYS A 124 -4.58 -11.02 -1.97
C CYS A 124 -4.66 -9.49 -1.81
N THR A 125 -4.68 -8.99 -0.58
CA THR A 125 -4.84 -7.55 -0.34
C THR A 125 -3.60 -6.76 -0.72
N LEU A 126 -2.41 -7.33 -0.60
CA LEU A 126 -1.14 -6.61 -0.74
C LEU A 126 -0.44 -6.86 -2.08
N LEU A 127 -0.75 -7.95 -2.79
CA LEU A 127 -0.15 -8.24 -4.10
C LEU A 127 -0.85 -7.53 -5.27
N ALA A 128 -2.09 -7.06 -5.09
CA ALA A 128 -2.98 -6.77 -6.20
C ALA A 128 -2.52 -5.65 -7.16
N GLY A 129 -2.30 -4.44 -6.71
CA GLY A 129 -2.13 -3.32 -7.65
C GLY A 129 -0.71 -3.12 -8.17
N GLY A 130 0.24 -2.89 -7.27
CA GLY A 130 1.63 -2.62 -7.64
C GLY A 130 2.42 -3.87 -8.05
N GLY A 131 2.08 -5.03 -7.48
CA GLY A 131 2.81 -6.27 -7.71
C GLY A 131 2.79 -6.77 -9.16
N VAL A 132 1.78 -6.45 -9.97
CA VAL A 132 1.75 -6.84 -11.40
C VAL A 132 2.72 -6.01 -12.23
N PHE A 133 2.73 -4.69 -12.02
CA PHE A 133 3.62 -3.79 -12.73
C PHE A 133 5.10 -4.04 -12.35
N TRP A 134 5.39 -3.98 -11.06
CA TRP A 134 6.76 -4.00 -10.57
C TRP A 134 7.41 -5.38 -10.64
N ALA A 135 6.64 -6.48 -10.58
CA ALA A 135 7.19 -7.82 -10.74
C ALA A 135 7.81 -8.05 -12.12
N ALA A 136 7.35 -7.34 -13.14
CA ALA A 136 7.96 -7.34 -14.46
C ALA A 136 9.05 -6.27 -14.60
N ALA A 137 8.72 -5.03 -14.21
CA ALA A 137 9.57 -3.87 -14.50
C ALA A 137 10.85 -3.81 -13.65
N GLU A 138 10.75 -4.10 -12.35
CA GLU A 138 11.87 -3.88 -11.43
C GLU A 138 13.04 -4.85 -11.64
N PRO A 139 12.85 -6.19 -11.78
CA PRO A 139 13.97 -7.08 -12.07
C PRO A 139 14.68 -6.75 -13.37
N ILE A 140 13.96 -6.35 -14.41
CA ILE A 140 14.55 -5.94 -15.68
C ILE A 140 15.30 -4.61 -15.53
N ALA A 141 14.73 -3.64 -14.79
CA ALA A 141 15.40 -2.38 -14.50
C ALA A 141 16.73 -2.58 -13.77
N HIS A 142 16.75 -3.45 -12.75
CA HIS A 142 17.98 -3.76 -12.00
C HIS A 142 18.97 -4.61 -12.79
N PHE A 143 18.52 -5.36 -13.78
CA PHE A 143 19.42 -6.05 -14.71
C PHE A 143 20.07 -5.08 -15.69
N VAL A 144 19.31 -4.14 -16.25
CA VAL A 144 19.83 -3.12 -17.19
C VAL A 144 20.70 -2.08 -16.47
N SER A 145 20.33 -1.71 -15.25
CA SER A 145 21.06 -0.76 -14.41
C SER A 145 21.31 -1.38 -13.05
N ALA A 146 22.48 -2.00 -12.90
CA ALA A 146 22.84 -2.77 -11.71
C ALA A 146 22.73 -1.92 -10.44
N PRO A 147 22.10 -2.45 -9.35
CA PRO A 147 22.09 -1.77 -8.07
C PRO A 147 23.50 -1.52 -7.56
N PRO A 148 23.83 -0.31 -7.08
CA PRO A 148 25.20 0.10 -6.77
C PRO A 148 25.93 -0.77 -5.74
N ILE A 149 25.19 -1.51 -4.92
CA ILE A 149 25.77 -2.39 -3.90
C ILE A 149 26.48 -3.62 -4.47
N PHE A 150 26.11 -4.09 -5.69
CA PHE A 150 26.61 -5.36 -6.21
C PHE A 150 27.86 -5.23 -7.09
N GLY A 151 28.19 -4.04 -7.59
CA GLY A 151 29.31 -3.87 -8.52
C GLY A 151 29.11 -4.59 -9.85
N GLU A 152 30.22 -4.76 -10.60
CA GLU A 152 30.22 -5.46 -11.88
C GLU A 152 30.07 -6.98 -11.68
N ALA A 153 29.23 -7.62 -12.49
CA ALA A 153 29.00 -9.05 -12.48
C ALA A 153 28.73 -9.56 -13.92
N ASP A 154 28.95 -10.85 -14.15
CA ASP A 154 28.52 -11.46 -15.41
C ASP A 154 26.98 -11.44 -15.52
N ALA A 155 26.47 -11.74 -16.71
CA ALA A 155 25.03 -11.62 -16.99
C ALA A 155 24.15 -12.48 -16.06
N TYR A 156 24.59 -13.71 -15.74
CA TYR A 156 23.84 -14.59 -14.85
C TYR A 156 23.79 -14.04 -13.42
N ASN A 157 24.94 -13.66 -12.87
CA ASN A 157 25.01 -13.06 -11.54
C ASN A 157 24.29 -11.70 -11.49
N SER A 158 24.32 -10.91 -12.56
CA SER A 158 23.52 -9.68 -12.67
C SER A 158 22.03 -9.95 -12.60
N ALA A 159 21.55 -11.05 -13.19
CA ALA A 159 20.14 -11.45 -13.08
C ALA A 159 19.77 -11.88 -11.66
N ILE A 160 20.64 -12.61 -10.95
CA ILE A 160 20.43 -12.97 -9.54
C ILE A 160 20.47 -11.72 -8.64
N ASN A 161 21.40 -10.80 -8.87
CA ASN A 161 21.48 -9.52 -8.18
C ASN A 161 20.20 -8.70 -8.34
N ALA A 162 19.66 -8.65 -9.56
CA ALA A 162 18.42 -7.94 -9.87
C ALA A 162 17.21 -8.54 -9.13
N LEU A 163 17.10 -9.88 -9.08
CA LEU A 163 16.07 -10.56 -8.28
C LEU A 163 16.26 -10.30 -6.78
N SER A 164 17.49 -10.43 -6.28
CA SER A 164 17.82 -10.21 -4.88
C SER A 164 17.44 -8.80 -4.42
N GLN A 165 17.72 -7.78 -5.23
CA GLN A 165 17.34 -6.40 -4.93
C GLN A 165 15.81 -6.22 -4.92
N SER A 166 15.13 -6.76 -5.91
CA SER A 166 13.66 -6.74 -5.95
C SER A 166 13.04 -7.47 -4.74
N PHE A 167 13.65 -8.59 -4.34
CA PHE A 167 13.21 -9.32 -3.15
C PHE A 167 13.43 -8.54 -1.85
N LEU A 168 14.50 -7.72 -1.76
CA LEU A 168 14.69 -6.82 -0.63
C LEU A 168 13.58 -5.77 -0.56
N HIS A 169 13.23 -5.17 -1.68
CA HIS A 169 12.23 -4.10 -1.74
C HIS A 169 10.82 -4.60 -1.39
N TRP A 170 10.45 -5.80 -1.88
CA TRP A 170 9.11 -6.38 -1.74
C TRP A 170 9.02 -7.51 -0.69
N GLY A 171 10.12 -7.78 -0.01
CA GLY A 171 10.27 -8.89 0.90
C GLY A 171 9.97 -8.54 2.36
N PHE A 172 10.82 -9.05 3.24
CA PHE A 172 10.59 -9.09 4.69
C PHE A 172 10.35 -7.72 5.33
N LEU A 173 11.11 -6.71 4.95
CA LEU A 173 11.04 -5.37 5.56
C LEU A 173 9.74 -4.64 5.19
N ALA A 174 9.38 -4.70 3.90
CA ALA A 174 8.18 -4.10 3.37
C ALA A 174 6.91 -4.68 3.99
N TRP A 175 6.83 -6.01 4.07
CA TRP A 175 5.68 -6.67 4.66
C TRP A 175 5.60 -6.47 6.18
N ALA A 176 6.73 -6.49 6.88
CA ALA A 176 6.76 -6.29 8.33
C ALA A 176 6.18 -4.94 8.74
N VAL A 177 6.51 -3.85 8.02
CA VAL A 177 6.01 -2.52 8.37
C VAL A 177 4.49 -2.38 8.16
N LEU A 178 3.92 -3.14 7.23
CA LEU A 178 2.49 -3.09 6.94
C LEU A 178 1.61 -3.67 8.06
N GLY A 179 2.08 -4.68 8.78
CA GLY A 179 1.16 -5.41 9.63
C GLY A 179 1.69 -5.96 10.96
N CYS A 180 2.94 -5.75 11.33
CA CYS A 180 3.45 -6.34 12.56
C CYS A 180 3.21 -5.48 13.79
N LEU A 181 4.12 -4.59 14.11
CA LEU A 181 4.09 -3.88 15.40
C LEU A 181 2.90 -2.96 15.55
N SER A 182 2.52 -2.22 14.51
CA SER A 182 1.38 -1.32 14.53
C SER A 182 0.06 -2.06 14.77
N SER A 183 -0.10 -3.27 14.21
CA SER A 183 -1.30 -4.09 14.44
C SER A 183 -1.37 -4.58 15.89
N ILE A 184 -0.26 -4.99 16.50
CA ILE A 184 -0.22 -5.38 17.91
C ILE A 184 -0.70 -4.23 18.80
N VAL A 185 -0.18 -3.01 18.56
CA VAL A 185 -0.59 -1.81 19.30
C VAL A 185 -2.08 -1.52 19.12
N LEU A 186 -2.57 -1.52 17.87
CA LEU A 186 -3.98 -1.26 17.57
C LEU A 186 -4.92 -2.31 18.18
N MET A 187 -4.58 -3.59 18.07
CA MET A 187 -5.41 -4.67 18.62
C MET A 187 -5.54 -4.55 20.14
N HIS A 188 -4.46 -4.30 20.85
CA HIS A 188 -4.51 -4.05 22.29
C HIS A 188 -5.36 -2.82 22.63
N LEU A 189 -5.11 -1.69 21.97
CA LEU A 189 -5.83 -0.45 22.26
C LEU A 189 -7.31 -0.51 21.90
N HIS A 190 -7.66 -1.23 20.84
CA HIS A 190 -9.05 -1.37 20.41
C HIS A 190 -9.80 -2.40 21.26
N TYR A 191 -9.33 -3.66 21.25
CA TYR A 191 -10.09 -4.76 21.86
C TYR A 191 -10.01 -4.78 23.39
N ASP A 192 -8.84 -4.41 23.97
CA ASP A 192 -8.65 -4.47 25.42
C ASP A 192 -8.93 -3.12 26.11
N LYS A 193 -8.81 -1.98 25.38
CA LYS A 193 -9.01 -0.63 25.94
C LYS A 193 -10.23 0.10 25.37
N GLY A 194 -10.92 -0.46 24.38
CA GLY A 194 -12.13 0.12 23.77
C GLY A 194 -11.90 1.37 22.92
N LEU A 195 -10.68 1.63 22.47
CA LEU A 195 -10.38 2.76 21.60
C LEU A 195 -10.78 2.47 20.14
N PRO A 196 -11.09 3.48 19.32
CA PRO A 196 -11.50 3.27 17.93
C PRO A 196 -10.34 2.72 17.08
N LEU A 197 -10.65 1.90 16.06
CA LEU A 197 -9.70 1.49 15.04
C LEU A 197 -9.47 2.63 14.04
N LYS A 198 -8.59 3.56 14.40
CA LYS A 198 -8.21 4.73 13.59
C LYS A 198 -6.70 4.93 13.63
N PRO A 199 -6.09 5.57 12.62
CA PRO A 199 -4.64 5.83 12.60
C PRO A 199 -4.16 6.59 13.84
N ARG A 200 -4.95 7.61 14.30
CA ARG A 200 -4.64 8.38 15.52
C ARG A 200 -4.44 7.51 16.77
N THR A 201 -5.07 6.35 16.83
CA THR A 201 -4.98 5.43 17.98
C THR A 201 -3.57 4.88 18.15
N LEU A 202 -2.76 4.77 17.09
CA LEU A 202 -1.34 4.39 17.18
C LEU A 202 -0.53 5.36 18.05
N LEU A 203 -0.92 6.63 18.09
CA LEU A 203 -0.25 7.67 18.87
C LEU A 203 -0.82 7.84 20.29
N TYR A 204 -1.88 7.11 20.65
CA TYR A 204 -2.47 7.20 21.98
C TYR A 204 -1.48 6.88 23.12
N PRO A 205 -0.60 5.87 23.01
CA PRO A 205 0.38 5.61 24.08
C PRO A 205 1.39 6.75 24.30
N LEU A 206 1.64 7.57 23.27
CA LEU A 206 2.56 8.72 23.33
C LEU A 206 1.85 10.01 23.76
N LEU A 207 0.67 10.30 23.20
CA LEU A 207 -0.02 11.58 23.30
C LEU A 207 -1.25 11.54 24.24
N GLY A 208 -1.65 10.33 24.69
CA GLY A 208 -2.80 10.14 25.58
C GLY A 208 -4.12 10.57 24.96
N LYS A 209 -5.04 11.06 25.81
CA LYS A 209 -6.39 11.46 25.40
C LYS A 209 -6.41 12.63 24.40
N ARG A 210 -5.35 13.43 24.34
CA ARG A 210 -5.26 14.60 23.42
C ARG A 210 -5.37 14.23 21.95
N VAL A 211 -4.88 13.06 21.56
CA VAL A 211 -4.94 12.59 20.16
C VAL A 211 -6.32 12.04 19.80
N MET A 212 -7.11 11.62 20.78
CA MET A 212 -8.43 11.01 20.52
C MET A 212 -9.49 12.03 20.17
N HIS A 213 -9.34 13.27 20.62
CA HIS A 213 -10.31 14.35 20.43
C HIS A 213 -9.64 15.59 19.86
N GLY A 214 -10.37 16.34 19.03
CA GLY A 214 -9.93 17.63 18.50
C GLY A 214 -9.10 17.56 17.20
N THR A 215 -8.50 18.70 16.86
CA THR A 215 -7.85 18.94 15.55
C THR A 215 -6.66 18.03 15.31
N LEU A 216 -5.83 17.79 16.35
CA LEU A 216 -4.61 16.97 16.20
C LEU A 216 -4.93 15.55 15.70
N GLY A 217 -5.90 14.88 16.30
CA GLY A 217 -6.31 13.56 15.85
C GLY A 217 -6.90 13.57 14.44
N ASN A 218 -7.70 14.59 14.10
CA ASN A 218 -8.26 14.72 12.75
C ASN A 218 -7.16 14.91 11.69
N VAL A 219 -6.12 15.69 11.99
CA VAL A 219 -4.96 15.88 11.10
C VAL A 219 -4.20 14.55 10.92
N ILE A 220 -3.96 13.80 11.99
CA ILE A 220 -3.27 12.50 11.92
C ILE A 220 -4.03 11.50 11.04
N ASP A 221 -5.35 11.39 11.23
CA ASP A 221 -6.16 10.52 10.37
C ASP A 221 -6.18 11.00 8.92
N ALA A 222 -6.29 12.32 8.68
CA ALA A 222 -6.28 12.88 7.34
C ALA A 222 -4.94 12.67 6.63
N LEU A 223 -3.81 12.84 7.30
CA LEU A 223 -2.48 12.57 6.74
C LEU A 223 -2.31 11.07 6.39
N SER A 224 -2.84 10.18 7.22
CA SER A 224 -2.84 8.73 6.92
C SER A 224 -3.72 8.40 5.69
N ILE A 225 -4.85 9.09 5.54
CA ILE A 225 -5.73 8.93 4.37
C ILE A 225 -5.04 9.48 3.11
N ILE A 226 -4.39 10.63 3.18
CA ILE A 226 -3.63 11.19 2.05
C ILE A 226 -2.52 10.23 1.63
N ALA A 227 -1.78 9.67 2.58
CA ALA A 227 -0.69 8.75 2.29
C ALA A 227 -1.19 7.44 1.63
N VAL A 228 -2.26 6.83 2.15
CA VAL A 228 -2.83 5.63 1.52
C VAL A 228 -3.49 5.93 0.18
N ALA A 229 -4.10 7.10 0.01
CA ALA A 229 -4.63 7.54 -1.28
C ALA A 229 -3.49 7.70 -2.31
N ALA A 230 -2.39 8.35 -1.94
CA ALA A 230 -1.20 8.50 -2.79
C ALA A 230 -0.63 7.13 -3.18
N GLY A 231 -0.49 6.22 -2.21
CA GLY A 231 -0.06 4.84 -2.45
C GLY A 231 -0.99 4.07 -3.41
N THR A 232 -2.27 4.41 -3.48
CA THR A 232 -3.25 3.81 -4.41
C THR A 232 -3.26 4.50 -5.78
N ILE A 233 -3.07 5.81 -5.80
CA ILE A 233 -2.95 6.61 -7.02
C ILE A 233 -1.78 6.12 -7.87
N GLY A 234 -0.65 5.74 -7.23
CA GLY A 234 0.50 5.14 -7.92
C GLY A 234 0.11 3.94 -8.78
N PRO A 235 -0.41 2.85 -8.22
CA PRO A 235 -0.90 1.70 -8.99
C PRO A 235 -1.92 2.04 -10.07
N ILE A 236 -2.86 2.95 -9.81
CA ILE A 236 -3.81 3.41 -10.83
C ILE A 236 -3.06 4.02 -12.01
N GLY A 237 -2.04 4.84 -11.75
CA GLY A 237 -1.20 5.44 -12.78
C GLY A 237 -0.31 4.41 -13.48
N PHE A 238 0.44 3.61 -12.75
CA PHE A 238 1.37 2.61 -13.32
C PHE A 238 0.65 1.59 -14.19
N LEU A 239 -0.47 1.04 -13.72
CA LEU A 239 -1.27 0.10 -14.49
C LEU A 239 -1.96 0.79 -15.67
N GLY A 240 -2.36 2.06 -15.54
CA GLY A 240 -2.89 2.87 -16.63
C GLY A 240 -1.89 3.03 -17.77
N LEU A 241 -0.64 3.35 -17.45
CA LEU A 241 0.46 3.43 -18.42
C LEU A 241 0.72 2.06 -19.07
N GLN A 242 0.77 0.99 -18.29
CA GLN A 242 0.98 -0.37 -18.78
C GLN A 242 -0.13 -0.84 -19.73
N ILE A 243 -1.39 -0.53 -19.41
CA ILE A 243 -2.54 -0.83 -20.28
C ILE A 243 -2.43 -0.05 -21.59
N SER A 244 -2.11 1.25 -21.53
CA SER A 244 -1.98 2.10 -22.73
C SER A 244 -0.89 1.59 -23.66
N TYR A 245 0.28 1.23 -23.11
CA TYR A 245 1.35 0.61 -23.88
C TYR A 245 0.92 -0.73 -24.50
N ALA A 246 0.26 -1.60 -23.74
CA ALA A 246 -0.24 -2.87 -24.25
C ALA A 246 -1.31 -2.71 -25.36
N LEU A 247 -2.15 -1.66 -25.28
CA LEU A 247 -3.10 -1.32 -26.33
C LEU A 247 -2.41 -0.90 -27.64
N GLN A 248 -1.29 -0.19 -27.54
CA GLN A 248 -0.49 0.16 -28.71
C GLN A 248 0.08 -1.10 -29.39
N GLU A 249 0.74 -1.94 -28.63
CA GLU A 249 1.46 -3.09 -29.16
C GLU A 249 0.52 -4.20 -29.67
N LEU A 250 -0.62 -4.40 -29.02
CA LEU A 250 -1.56 -5.49 -29.37
C LEU A 250 -2.62 -5.06 -30.38
N PHE A 251 -3.02 -3.79 -30.38
CA PHE A 251 -4.18 -3.32 -31.17
C PHE A 251 -3.87 -2.08 -32.03
N GLY A 252 -2.64 -1.55 -31.97
CA GLY A 252 -2.24 -0.37 -32.74
C GLY A 252 -2.87 0.95 -32.27
N ILE A 253 -3.39 1.00 -31.03
CA ILE A 253 -3.93 2.25 -30.45
C ILE A 253 -2.75 3.04 -29.88
N PRO A 254 -2.44 4.25 -30.37
CA PRO A 254 -1.24 4.97 -29.99
C PRO A 254 -1.12 5.20 -28.48
N ASP A 255 0.04 4.94 -27.89
CA ASP A 255 0.36 5.24 -26.49
C ASP A 255 0.65 6.74 -26.36
N THR A 256 -0.41 7.49 -26.14
CA THR A 256 -0.37 8.94 -25.93
C THR A 256 -0.97 9.28 -24.59
N PHE A 257 -0.71 10.49 -24.09
CA PHE A 257 -1.35 10.98 -22.87
C PHE A 257 -2.89 10.86 -22.94
N SER A 258 -3.49 11.11 -24.11
CA SER A 258 -4.94 10.97 -24.30
C SER A 258 -5.41 9.53 -24.08
N THR A 259 -4.67 8.54 -24.59
CA THR A 259 -4.98 7.12 -24.38
C THR A 259 -4.80 6.74 -22.91
N GLN A 260 -3.69 7.14 -22.29
CA GLN A 260 -3.38 6.89 -20.88
C GLN A 260 -4.46 7.49 -19.97
N ALA A 261 -4.83 8.76 -20.19
CA ALA A 261 -5.90 9.41 -19.44
C ALA A 261 -7.26 8.72 -19.66
N THR A 262 -7.57 8.30 -20.91
CA THR A 262 -8.81 7.59 -21.22
C THR A 262 -8.89 6.25 -20.48
N VAL A 263 -7.80 5.48 -20.43
CA VAL A 263 -7.73 4.23 -19.67
C VAL A 263 -8.03 4.47 -18.19
N VAL A 264 -7.41 5.48 -17.59
CA VAL A 264 -7.65 5.81 -16.17
C VAL A 264 -9.09 6.29 -15.96
N VAL A 265 -9.65 7.13 -16.86
CA VAL A 265 -11.06 7.59 -16.79
C VAL A 265 -12.03 6.40 -16.87
N VAL A 266 -11.81 5.48 -17.80
CA VAL A 266 -12.67 4.28 -17.94
C VAL A 266 -12.61 3.42 -16.67
N ALA A 267 -11.42 3.15 -16.14
CA ALA A 267 -11.27 2.43 -14.88
C ALA A 267 -11.96 3.17 -13.73
N MET A 268 -11.76 4.49 -13.63
CA MET A 268 -12.40 5.36 -12.64
C MET A 268 -13.93 5.29 -12.71
N LEU A 269 -14.50 5.31 -13.90
CA LEU A 269 -15.95 5.15 -14.07
C LEU A 269 -16.43 3.80 -13.57
N PHE A 270 -15.74 2.71 -13.89
CA PHE A 270 -16.13 1.38 -13.44
C PHE A 270 -16.13 1.25 -11.92
N TYR A 271 -15.06 1.62 -11.22
CA TYR A 271 -15.04 1.49 -9.76
C TYR A 271 -15.91 2.52 -9.05
N THR A 272 -16.14 3.72 -9.65
CA THR A 272 -17.06 4.71 -9.10
C THR A 272 -18.52 4.28 -9.24
N LEU A 273 -18.92 3.78 -10.42
CA LEU A 273 -20.25 3.23 -10.64
C LEU A 273 -20.51 2.03 -9.72
N SER A 274 -19.51 1.19 -9.53
CA SER A 274 -19.57 0.10 -8.57
C SER A 274 -19.83 0.60 -7.14
N ALA A 275 -19.10 1.62 -6.72
CA ALA A 275 -19.27 2.26 -5.41
C ALA A 275 -20.69 2.84 -5.22
N LEU A 276 -21.25 3.48 -6.26
CA LEU A 276 -22.59 4.08 -6.24
C LEU A 276 -23.72 3.05 -6.25
N SER A 277 -23.55 1.97 -7.01
CA SER A 277 -24.59 0.94 -7.16
C SER A 277 -24.81 0.09 -5.93
N GLY A 278 -23.91 0.15 -4.94
CA GLY A 278 -23.95 -0.68 -3.75
C GLY A 278 -23.83 -2.20 -4.04
N VAL A 279 -23.46 -2.57 -5.28
CA VAL A 279 -23.35 -3.96 -5.73
C VAL A 279 -22.06 -4.59 -5.23
N ASN A 280 -22.00 -4.84 -3.93
CA ASN A 280 -20.89 -5.61 -3.33
C ASN A 280 -20.66 -6.99 -4.01
N ARG A 281 -21.72 -7.56 -4.62
CA ARG A 281 -21.62 -8.85 -5.34
C ARG A 281 -20.80 -8.75 -6.62
N GLY A 282 -20.92 -7.66 -7.40
CA GLY A 282 -20.21 -7.50 -8.68
C GLY A 282 -18.69 -7.49 -8.50
N ILE A 283 -18.19 -6.72 -7.53
CA ILE A 283 -16.76 -6.64 -7.23
C ILE A 283 -16.22 -7.94 -6.66
N GLN A 284 -16.98 -8.60 -5.79
CA GLN A 284 -16.59 -9.92 -5.28
C GLN A 284 -16.43 -10.95 -6.42
N ILE A 285 -17.27 -10.86 -7.46
CA ILE A 285 -17.16 -11.70 -8.65
C ILE A 285 -15.88 -11.36 -9.41
N VAL A 286 -15.63 -10.06 -9.72
CA VAL A 286 -14.42 -9.62 -10.43
C VAL A 286 -13.17 -9.99 -9.66
N SER A 287 -13.14 -9.76 -8.35
CA SER A 287 -12.00 -10.15 -7.49
C SER A 287 -11.74 -11.65 -7.50
N ARG A 288 -12.80 -12.47 -7.52
CA ARG A 288 -12.65 -13.93 -7.64
C ARG A 288 -12.07 -14.33 -8.99
N TYR A 289 -12.54 -13.73 -10.08
CA TYR A 289 -11.98 -13.96 -11.43
C TYR A 289 -10.52 -13.52 -11.50
N ASN A 290 -10.15 -12.39 -10.88
CA ASN A 290 -8.76 -11.95 -10.81
C ASN A 290 -7.86 -12.99 -10.15
N ILE A 291 -8.30 -13.56 -9.03
CA ILE A 291 -7.52 -14.61 -8.33
C ILE A 291 -7.37 -15.85 -9.21
N ILE A 292 -8.45 -16.29 -9.85
CA ILE A 292 -8.43 -17.47 -10.74
C ILE A 292 -7.52 -17.21 -11.92
N LEU A 293 -7.67 -16.06 -12.61
CA LEU A 293 -6.88 -15.70 -13.78
C LEU A 293 -5.40 -15.53 -13.41
N ALA A 294 -5.09 -14.81 -12.34
CA ALA A 294 -3.72 -14.64 -11.85
C ALA A 294 -3.09 -16.00 -11.50
N SER A 295 -3.81 -16.87 -10.76
CA SER A 295 -3.32 -18.20 -10.41
C SER A 295 -3.09 -19.08 -11.66
N GLY A 296 -3.98 -18.99 -12.64
CA GLY A 296 -3.83 -19.70 -13.93
C GLY A 296 -2.62 -19.22 -14.71
N LEU A 297 -2.40 -17.90 -14.80
CA LEU A 297 -1.24 -17.31 -15.47
C LEU A 297 0.08 -17.64 -14.74
N ILE A 298 0.09 -17.56 -13.40
CA ILE A 298 1.22 -17.98 -12.58
C ILE A 298 1.61 -19.43 -12.87
N LEU A 299 0.63 -20.34 -12.83
CA LEU A 299 0.86 -21.75 -13.08
C LEU A 299 1.30 -22.00 -14.53
N PHE A 300 0.73 -21.29 -15.49
CA PHE A 300 1.12 -21.39 -16.89
C PHE A 300 2.57 -20.96 -17.10
N ILE A 301 2.98 -19.79 -16.58
CA ILE A 301 4.35 -19.31 -16.71
C ILE A 301 5.32 -20.27 -16.01
N LEU A 302 4.95 -20.77 -14.83
CA LEU A 302 5.79 -21.70 -14.09
C LEU A 302 6.01 -23.03 -14.84
N LEU A 303 5.01 -23.53 -15.56
CA LEU A 303 5.08 -24.83 -16.24
C LEU A 303 5.54 -24.73 -17.71
N ALA A 304 5.19 -23.66 -18.41
CA ALA A 304 5.46 -23.48 -19.84
C ALA A 304 6.59 -22.47 -20.12
N GLY A 305 7.01 -21.72 -19.12
CA GLY A 305 8.12 -20.78 -19.16
C GLY A 305 9.46 -21.43 -18.78
N PRO A 306 10.47 -20.63 -18.42
CA PRO A 306 11.82 -21.10 -18.04
C PRO A 306 11.85 -21.63 -16.60
N THR A 307 11.13 -22.70 -16.32
CA THR A 307 10.88 -23.26 -14.97
C THR A 307 12.16 -23.43 -14.16
N SER A 308 13.24 -23.95 -14.78
CA SER A 308 14.53 -24.17 -14.09
C SER A 308 15.07 -22.85 -13.54
N PHE A 309 15.16 -21.80 -14.38
CA PHE A 309 15.63 -20.50 -13.94
C PHE A 309 14.70 -19.84 -12.91
N ILE A 310 13.39 -20.01 -13.04
CA ILE A 310 12.43 -19.49 -12.05
C ILE A 310 12.72 -20.05 -10.65
N ILE A 311 12.94 -21.35 -10.56
CA ILE A 311 13.21 -22.02 -9.27
C ILE A 311 14.62 -21.69 -8.77
N ASP A 312 15.64 -21.83 -9.63
CA ASP A 312 17.02 -21.56 -9.27
C ASP A 312 17.24 -20.08 -8.91
N GLY A 313 16.67 -19.16 -9.70
CA GLY A 313 16.72 -17.72 -9.45
C GLY A 313 15.99 -17.33 -8.16
N TYR A 314 14.88 -17.98 -7.84
CA TYR A 314 14.20 -17.78 -6.56
C TYR A 314 15.09 -18.22 -5.39
N VAL A 315 15.62 -19.43 -5.42
CA VAL A 315 16.44 -19.96 -4.32
C VAL A 315 17.73 -19.13 -4.15
N GLN A 316 18.42 -18.85 -5.25
CA GLN A 316 19.66 -18.06 -5.21
C GLN A 316 19.39 -16.60 -4.83
N GLY A 317 18.35 -15.96 -5.41
CA GLY A 317 18.00 -14.59 -5.09
C GLY A 317 17.58 -14.40 -3.63
N VAL A 318 16.82 -15.35 -3.05
CA VAL A 318 16.50 -15.35 -1.61
C VAL A 318 17.75 -15.59 -0.78
N GLY A 319 18.61 -16.55 -1.17
CA GLY A 319 19.86 -16.84 -0.49
C GLY A 319 20.76 -15.60 -0.43
N GLN A 320 20.94 -14.93 -1.56
CA GLN A 320 21.77 -13.71 -1.65
C GLN A 320 21.13 -12.54 -0.89
N MET A 321 19.80 -12.35 -0.98
CA MET A 321 19.12 -11.34 -0.19
C MET A 321 19.33 -11.57 1.31
N VAL A 322 19.29 -12.81 1.79
CA VAL A 322 19.50 -13.13 3.21
C VAL A 322 20.97 -12.93 3.61
N ASP A 323 21.92 -13.35 2.79
CA ASP A 323 23.36 -13.16 3.02
C ASP A 323 23.73 -11.67 3.10
N GLN A 324 23.20 -10.85 2.20
CA GLN A 324 23.46 -9.40 2.13
C GLN A 324 22.37 -8.54 2.81
N PHE A 325 21.52 -9.12 3.63
CA PHE A 325 20.29 -8.47 4.11
C PHE A 325 20.53 -7.12 4.78
N VAL A 326 21.43 -7.07 5.77
CA VAL A 326 21.72 -5.83 6.51
C VAL A 326 22.51 -4.84 5.66
N PRO A 327 23.59 -5.25 4.92
CA PRO A 327 24.27 -4.37 3.98
C PRO A 327 23.34 -3.73 2.96
N MET A 328 22.46 -4.50 2.32
CA MET A 328 21.49 -3.99 1.35
C MET A 328 20.46 -3.06 2.00
N ALA A 329 19.91 -3.45 3.16
CA ALA A 329 18.92 -2.66 3.87
C ALA A 329 19.45 -1.30 4.35
N LEU A 330 20.73 -1.21 4.68
CA LEU A 330 21.38 0.00 5.20
C LEU A 330 22.36 0.65 4.21
N PHE A 331 22.33 0.25 2.94
CA PHE A 331 23.17 0.86 1.90
C PHE A 331 22.88 2.37 1.77
N ARG A 332 23.95 3.21 1.70
CA ARG A 332 23.83 4.68 1.63
C ARG A 332 24.82 5.37 0.70
N GLN A 333 25.60 4.62 -0.10
CA GLN A 333 26.65 5.21 -0.91
C GLN A 333 26.13 5.97 -2.14
N ASP A 334 24.93 5.63 -2.62
CA ASP A 334 24.24 6.31 -3.73
C ASP A 334 22.83 6.73 -3.28
N THR A 335 22.70 7.97 -2.86
CA THR A 335 21.44 8.51 -2.36
C THR A 335 20.41 8.81 -3.46
N ASP A 336 20.87 9.09 -4.68
CA ASP A 336 19.99 9.37 -5.82
C ASP A 336 19.33 8.08 -6.29
N TRP A 337 20.11 7.01 -6.48
CA TRP A 337 19.58 5.69 -6.78
C TRP A 337 18.64 5.21 -5.68
N LEU A 338 19.03 5.35 -4.42
CA LEU A 338 18.18 4.98 -3.28
C LEU A 338 16.86 5.74 -3.28
N GLY A 339 16.85 7.02 -3.64
CA GLY A 339 15.65 7.84 -3.72
C GLY A 339 14.61 7.24 -4.65
N TRP A 340 15.03 6.84 -5.84
CA TRP A 340 14.14 6.30 -6.87
C TRP A 340 13.75 4.84 -6.66
N TRP A 341 14.51 4.07 -5.86
CA TRP A 341 14.30 2.65 -5.65
C TRP A 341 13.97 2.32 -4.19
N THR A 342 14.95 2.08 -3.36
CA THR A 342 14.75 1.59 -1.99
C THR A 342 13.88 2.52 -1.16
N VAL A 343 14.16 3.83 -1.18
CA VAL A 343 13.42 4.81 -0.40
C VAL A 343 12.01 5.01 -0.95
N PHE A 344 11.86 4.98 -2.28
CA PHE A 344 10.55 5.01 -2.92
C PHE A 344 9.68 3.82 -2.47
N PHE A 345 10.15 2.57 -2.65
CA PHE A 345 9.35 1.41 -2.26
C PHE A 345 9.02 1.42 -0.78
N TRP A 346 9.99 1.69 0.07
CA TRP A 346 9.76 1.68 1.51
C TRP A 346 8.91 2.86 1.98
N GLY A 347 9.04 4.02 1.38
CA GLY A 347 8.11 5.13 1.56
C GLY A 347 6.68 4.74 1.20
N TRP A 348 6.50 4.05 0.09
CA TRP A 348 5.20 3.54 -0.33
C TRP A 348 4.58 2.60 0.72
N PHE A 349 5.33 1.61 1.19
CA PHE A 349 4.86 0.70 2.25
C PHE A 349 4.60 1.42 3.58
N ILE A 350 5.43 2.38 3.96
CA ILE A 350 5.22 3.24 5.14
C ILE A 350 3.91 4.03 5.01
N GLY A 351 3.64 4.61 3.84
CA GLY A 351 2.40 5.35 3.58
C GLY A 351 1.14 4.50 3.77
N TYR A 352 1.20 3.23 3.38
CA TYR A 352 0.13 2.26 3.60
C TYR A 352 -0.01 1.79 5.05
N ALA A 353 1.08 1.75 5.82
CA ALA A 353 1.17 1.03 7.09
C ALA A 353 0.09 1.42 8.13
N PRO A 354 -0.28 2.70 8.36
CA PRO A 354 -1.31 3.02 9.34
C PRO A 354 -2.68 2.40 9.01
N MET A 355 -3.05 2.37 7.73
CA MET A 355 -4.33 1.83 7.27
C MET A 355 -4.30 0.30 7.20
N MET A 356 -3.18 -0.28 6.77
CA MET A 356 -3.00 -1.73 6.74
C MET A 356 -2.96 -2.33 8.14
N ALA A 357 -2.39 -1.62 9.12
CA ALA A 357 -2.43 -2.06 10.51
C ALA A 357 -3.88 -2.18 11.03
N ILE A 358 -4.78 -1.27 10.65
CA ILE A 358 -6.22 -1.36 10.96
C ILE A 358 -6.84 -2.59 10.31
N PHE A 359 -6.54 -2.81 9.03
CA PHE A 359 -7.06 -3.97 8.30
C PHE A 359 -6.58 -5.29 8.91
N ILE A 360 -5.28 -5.43 9.14
CA ILE A 360 -4.69 -6.62 9.76
C ILE A 360 -5.25 -6.85 11.17
N ALA A 361 -5.40 -5.78 11.97
CA ALA A 361 -5.99 -5.88 13.31
C ALA A 361 -7.42 -6.46 13.29
N ARG A 362 -8.24 -6.08 12.29
CA ARG A 362 -9.62 -6.60 12.15
C ARG A 362 -9.67 -8.09 11.83
N ILE A 363 -8.85 -8.55 10.90
CA ILE A 363 -8.91 -9.94 10.43
C ILE A 363 -8.13 -10.91 11.33
N SER A 364 -7.27 -10.40 12.22
CA SER A 364 -6.34 -11.21 13.02
C SER A 364 -6.79 -11.41 14.47
N ARG A 365 -8.03 -11.06 14.83
CA ARG A 365 -8.55 -11.24 16.19
C ARG A 365 -8.49 -12.71 16.62
N GLY A 366 -7.92 -12.97 17.81
CA GLY A 366 -7.67 -14.32 18.35
C GLY A 366 -6.39 -15.00 17.86
N ARG A 367 -5.62 -14.35 16.96
CA ARG A 367 -4.30 -14.85 16.55
C ARG A 367 -3.25 -14.59 17.61
N SER A 368 -2.25 -15.47 17.69
CA SER A 368 -1.08 -15.18 18.51
C SER A 368 -0.13 -14.21 17.81
N ILE A 369 0.70 -13.52 18.58
CA ILE A 369 1.76 -12.65 18.05
C ILE A 369 2.67 -13.44 17.09
N ARG A 370 3.02 -14.66 17.42
CA ARG A 370 3.82 -15.56 16.58
C ARG A 370 3.14 -15.82 15.23
N GLN A 371 1.85 -16.21 15.25
CA GLN A 371 1.09 -16.44 14.02
C GLN A 371 1.04 -15.19 13.15
N LEU A 372 0.76 -14.03 13.75
CA LEU A 372 0.69 -12.76 13.03
C LEU A 372 2.03 -12.44 12.35
N ILE A 373 3.12 -12.46 13.10
CA ILE A 373 4.44 -12.07 12.59
C ILE A 373 4.95 -13.05 11.53
N LEU A 374 4.87 -14.37 11.79
CA LEU A 374 5.32 -15.36 10.81
C LEU A 374 4.53 -15.27 9.49
N SER A 375 3.23 -15.04 9.56
CA SER A 375 2.40 -14.92 8.36
C SER A 375 2.69 -13.66 7.57
N VAL A 376 2.77 -12.51 8.23
CA VAL A 376 2.93 -11.22 7.57
C VAL A 376 4.39 -10.95 7.19
N SER A 377 5.36 -11.29 8.07
CA SER A 377 6.77 -10.90 7.85
C SER A 377 7.64 -11.99 7.24
N ILE A 378 7.17 -13.22 7.14
CA ILE A 378 7.96 -14.34 6.57
C ILE A 378 7.19 -15.01 5.42
N ALA A 379 6.00 -15.56 5.68
CA ALA A 379 5.29 -16.35 4.68
C ALA A 379 4.85 -15.50 3.48
N ALA A 380 4.20 -14.36 3.73
CA ALA A 380 3.74 -13.48 2.66
C ALA A 380 4.88 -12.89 1.81
N PRO A 381 6.00 -12.39 2.40
CA PRO A 381 7.18 -12.00 1.63
C PRO A 381 7.73 -13.08 0.71
N LEU A 382 7.87 -14.31 1.20
CA LEU A 382 8.39 -15.42 0.38
C LEU A 382 7.49 -15.72 -0.83
N VAL A 383 6.17 -15.67 -0.65
CA VAL A 383 5.22 -15.80 -1.77
C VAL A 383 5.36 -14.63 -2.75
N THR A 384 5.57 -13.42 -2.25
CA THR A 384 5.81 -12.24 -3.10
C THR A 384 7.10 -12.36 -3.89
N CYS A 385 8.21 -12.75 -3.26
CA CYS A 385 9.48 -12.99 -3.95
C CYS A 385 9.33 -14.09 -5.02
N PHE A 386 8.56 -15.14 -4.74
CA PHE A 386 8.28 -16.19 -5.72
C PHE A 386 7.49 -15.66 -6.92
N TRP A 387 6.51 -14.79 -6.69
CA TRP A 387 5.79 -14.08 -7.76
C TRP A 387 6.74 -13.26 -8.64
N PHE A 388 7.68 -12.50 -8.05
CA PHE A 388 8.69 -11.75 -8.77
C PHE A 388 9.63 -12.66 -9.58
N SER A 389 9.98 -13.83 -9.04
CA SER A 389 10.77 -14.83 -9.76
C SER A 389 10.01 -15.43 -10.95
N ILE A 390 8.71 -15.68 -10.80
CA ILE A 390 7.90 -16.21 -11.89
C ILE A 390 7.79 -15.20 -13.04
N VAL A 391 7.48 -13.96 -12.76
CA VAL A 391 7.28 -12.94 -13.80
C VAL A 391 8.61 -12.34 -14.27
N GLY A 392 9.30 -11.63 -13.39
CA GLY A 392 10.56 -10.96 -13.72
C GLY A 392 11.71 -11.93 -13.98
N GLY A 393 11.79 -13.02 -13.20
CA GLY A 393 12.76 -14.08 -13.42
C GLY A 393 12.59 -14.75 -14.78
N SER A 394 11.37 -14.92 -15.29
CA SER A 394 11.15 -15.39 -16.66
C SER A 394 11.72 -14.41 -17.69
N GLY A 395 11.52 -13.10 -17.49
CA GLY A 395 12.09 -12.07 -18.35
C GLY A 395 13.62 -12.11 -18.37
N LEU A 396 14.22 -12.24 -17.20
CA LEU A 396 15.69 -12.38 -17.08
C LEU A 396 16.21 -13.65 -17.77
N ALA A 397 15.49 -14.77 -17.62
CA ALA A 397 15.88 -16.02 -18.30
C ALA A 397 15.81 -15.91 -19.82
N PHE A 398 14.77 -15.26 -20.35
CA PHE A 398 14.66 -15.02 -21.79
C PHE A 398 15.76 -14.10 -22.29
N GLU A 399 16.07 -13.04 -21.56
CA GLU A 399 17.16 -12.13 -21.88
C GLU A 399 18.54 -12.81 -21.86
N LEU A 400 18.79 -13.69 -20.87
CA LEU A 400 20.02 -14.48 -20.80
C LEU A 400 20.15 -15.48 -21.96
N ALA A 401 19.04 -16.08 -22.37
CA ALA A 401 19.02 -17.02 -23.48
C ALA A 401 19.14 -16.34 -24.86
N ASN A 402 18.55 -15.17 -25.00
CA ASN A 402 18.54 -14.37 -26.23
C ASN A 402 18.65 -12.87 -25.88
N PRO A 403 19.89 -12.34 -25.80
CA PRO A 403 20.12 -10.94 -25.45
C PRO A 403 19.35 -9.96 -26.35
N GLY A 404 18.67 -9.00 -25.74
CA GLY A 404 17.79 -8.04 -26.40
C GLY A 404 16.33 -8.49 -26.49
N SER A 405 15.99 -9.73 -26.15
CA SER A 405 14.62 -10.24 -26.29
C SER A 405 13.61 -9.54 -25.35
N VAL A 406 14.08 -9.01 -24.25
CA VAL A 406 13.29 -8.27 -23.26
C VAL A 406 13.82 -6.84 -23.08
N THR A 407 15.13 -6.67 -22.99
CA THR A 407 15.74 -5.36 -22.73
C THR A 407 15.59 -4.37 -23.87
N GLN A 408 15.45 -4.81 -25.13
CA GLN A 408 15.17 -3.91 -26.25
C GLN A 408 13.85 -3.15 -26.07
N ALA A 409 12.79 -3.80 -25.59
CA ALA A 409 11.52 -3.15 -25.30
C ALA A 409 11.60 -2.23 -24.07
N PHE A 410 12.66 -2.36 -23.28
CA PHE A 410 12.93 -1.57 -22.08
C PHE A 410 13.84 -0.35 -22.34
N GLU A 411 14.24 -0.12 -23.60
CA GLU A 411 15.06 1.05 -23.96
C GLU A 411 14.43 2.36 -23.46
N GLY A 412 15.25 3.26 -22.92
CA GLY A 412 14.80 4.50 -22.31
C GLY A 412 14.06 4.32 -20.98
N PHE A 413 14.25 3.18 -20.29
CA PHE A 413 13.52 2.81 -19.08
C PHE A 413 12.01 2.73 -19.28
N ASN A 414 11.58 2.17 -20.43
CA ASN A 414 10.16 1.92 -20.72
C ASN A 414 9.60 0.81 -19.82
N MET A 415 9.40 1.12 -18.53
CA MET A 415 8.89 0.18 -17.54
C MET A 415 7.50 -0.39 -17.89
N PRO A 416 6.55 0.39 -18.47
CA PRO A 416 5.25 -0.14 -18.92
C PRO A 416 5.37 -1.29 -19.92
N GLY A 417 6.43 -1.30 -20.73
CA GLY A 417 6.68 -2.32 -21.74
C GLY A 417 7.19 -3.66 -21.21
N ALA A 418 7.74 -3.70 -20.00
CA ALA A 418 8.43 -4.87 -19.45
C ALA A 418 7.53 -6.13 -19.43
N LEU A 419 6.30 -6.02 -18.93
CA LEU A 419 5.40 -7.16 -18.84
C LEU A 419 5.06 -7.74 -20.22
N LEU A 420 4.80 -6.88 -21.19
CA LEU A 420 4.47 -7.30 -22.56
C LEU A 420 5.68 -7.97 -23.22
N ALA A 421 6.88 -7.42 -23.07
CA ALA A 421 8.11 -8.02 -23.59
C ALA A 421 8.31 -9.44 -23.05
N ILE A 422 8.06 -9.66 -21.77
CA ILE A 422 8.14 -11.00 -21.14
C ILE A 422 7.07 -11.93 -21.71
N THR A 423 5.81 -11.48 -21.80
CA THR A 423 4.70 -12.34 -22.26
C THR A 423 4.83 -12.73 -23.74
N GLN A 424 5.47 -11.91 -24.54
CA GLN A 424 5.75 -12.21 -25.94
C GLN A 424 6.80 -13.31 -26.14
N GLN A 425 7.60 -13.63 -25.15
CA GLN A 425 8.55 -14.75 -25.18
C GLN A 425 7.91 -16.09 -24.77
N LEU A 426 6.68 -16.07 -24.25
CA LEU A 426 5.97 -17.27 -23.80
C LEU A 426 5.24 -17.98 -24.95
N PRO A 427 4.93 -19.29 -24.81
CA PRO A 427 4.01 -19.96 -25.74
C PRO A 427 2.66 -19.23 -25.79
N PHE A 428 2.07 -19.13 -27.00
CA PHE A 428 0.84 -18.38 -27.26
C PHE A 428 0.91 -16.89 -26.87
N PRO A 429 1.93 -16.14 -27.36
CA PRO A 429 2.28 -14.81 -26.86
C PRO A 429 1.11 -13.82 -26.87
N THR A 430 0.37 -13.74 -27.97
CA THR A 430 -0.79 -12.84 -28.08
C THR A 430 -1.89 -13.18 -27.06
N LEU A 431 -2.22 -14.48 -26.90
CA LEU A 431 -3.23 -14.90 -25.93
C LEU A 431 -2.82 -14.54 -24.50
N ILE A 432 -1.58 -14.85 -24.13
CA ILE A 432 -1.06 -14.57 -22.78
C ILE A 432 -0.99 -13.06 -22.52
N SER A 433 -0.54 -12.28 -23.49
CA SER A 433 -0.50 -10.80 -23.37
C SER A 433 -1.91 -10.22 -23.20
N VAL A 434 -2.91 -10.72 -23.96
CA VAL A 434 -4.32 -10.28 -23.80
C VAL A 434 -4.87 -10.68 -22.42
N LEU A 435 -4.56 -11.88 -21.93
CA LEU A 435 -4.99 -12.30 -20.59
C LEU A 435 -4.36 -11.45 -19.49
N PHE A 436 -3.09 -11.07 -19.63
CA PHE A 436 -2.46 -10.11 -18.72
C PHE A 436 -3.06 -8.71 -18.83
N LEU A 437 -3.40 -8.25 -20.03
CA LEU A 437 -4.12 -6.97 -20.22
C LEU A 437 -5.46 -6.98 -19.50
N VAL A 438 -6.24 -8.06 -19.61
CA VAL A 438 -7.50 -8.25 -18.87
C VAL A 438 -7.25 -8.25 -17.37
N LEU A 439 -6.24 -8.99 -16.91
CA LEU A 439 -5.88 -9.06 -15.49
C LEU A 439 -5.49 -7.67 -14.95
N THR A 440 -4.63 -6.94 -15.66
CA THR A 440 -4.19 -5.59 -15.29
C THR A 440 -5.38 -4.62 -15.21
N THR A 441 -6.27 -4.67 -16.21
CA THR A 441 -7.49 -3.83 -16.26
C THR A 441 -8.43 -4.13 -15.09
N THR A 442 -8.63 -5.39 -14.76
CA THR A 442 -9.51 -5.76 -13.66
C THR A 442 -8.86 -5.49 -12.29
N PHE A 443 -7.54 -5.53 -12.20
CA PHE A 443 -6.82 -5.13 -10.98
C PHE A 443 -6.92 -3.63 -10.68
N ILE A 444 -6.78 -2.75 -11.67
CA ILE A 444 -6.93 -1.30 -11.45
C ILE A 444 -8.34 -0.98 -10.93
N VAL A 445 -9.38 -1.62 -11.47
CA VAL A 445 -10.77 -1.43 -11.03
C VAL A 445 -10.98 -1.94 -9.59
N THR A 446 -10.52 -3.15 -9.28
CA THR A 446 -10.69 -3.73 -7.93
C THR A 446 -9.85 -3.01 -6.87
N THR A 447 -8.68 -2.51 -7.23
CA THR A 447 -7.83 -1.70 -6.34
C THR A 447 -8.50 -0.37 -5.99
N GLY A 448 -9.00 0.35 -7.00
CA GLY A 448 -9.72 1.62 -6.81
C GLY A 448 -10.95 1.45 -5.92
N ASP A 449 -11.77 0.43 -6.18
CA ASP A 449 -12.95 0.18 -5.37
C ASP A 449 -12.64 -0.20 -3.91
N SER A 450 -11.72 -1.14 -3.69
CA SER A 450 -11.34 -1.58 -2.35
C SER A 450 -10.77 -0.43 -1.51
N MET A 451 -9.99 0.48 -2.12
CA MET A 451 -9.43 1.61 -1.41
C MET A 451 -10.44 2.72 -1.13
N THR A 452 -11.36 3.01 -2.06
CA THR A 452 -12.47 3.94 -1.77
C THR A 452 -13.32 3.46 -0.60
N TYR A 453 -13.56 2.15 -0.52
CA TYR A 453 -14.24 1.52 0.61
C TYR A 453 -13.45 1.71 1.92
N THR A 454 -12.16 1.38 1.91
CA THR A 454 -11.29 1.43 3.10
C THR A 454 -11.15 2.86 3.63
N ILE A 455 -10.89 3.84 2.77
CA ILE A 455 -10.78 5.25 3.15
C ILE A 455 -12.11 5.74 3.75
N THR A 456 -13.23 5.43 3.10
CA THR A 456 -14.55 5.86 3.57
C THR A 456 -14.89 5.25 4.93
N MET A 457 -14.57 3.97 5.15
CA MET A 457 -14.76 3.32 6.45
C MET A 457 -14.00 4.01 7.59
N VAL A 458 -12.75 4.43 7.35
CA VAL A 458 -11.97 5.14 8.38
C VAL A 458 -12.55 6.52 8.68
N ILE A 459 -13.12 7.19 7.68
CA ILE A 459 -13.78 8.50 7.84
C ILE A 459 -15.07 8.35 8.63
N THR A 460 -15.95 7.42 8.24
CA THR A 460 -17.30 7.26 8.82
C THR A 460 -17.31 6.47 10.12
N GLY A 461 -16.25 5.73 10.43
CA GLY A 461 -16.18 4.81 11.57
C GLY A 461 -16.68 3.41 11.20
N ASP A 462 -17.36 2.73 12.17
CA ASP A 462 -17.85 1.35 11.98
C ASP A 462 -19.17 1.25 11.19
N LYS A 463 -19.64 2.35 10.61
CA LYS A 463 -20.85 2.39 9.77
C LYS A 463 -20.56 1.86 8.37
N GLU A 464 -21.60 1.43 7.66
CA GLU A 464 -21.48 1.11 6.24
C GLU A 464 -21.02 2.34 5.45
N PRO A 465 -20.02 2.20 4.56
CA PRO A 465 -19.48 3.32 3.81
C PRO A 465 -20.53 3.98 2.92
N ASN A 466 -20.66 5.31 3.04
CA ASN A 466 -21.57 6.09 2.20
C ASN A 466 -21.11 6.05 0.73
N ALA A 467 -22.02 5.67 -0.18
CA ALA A 467 -21.72 5.52 -1.61
C ALA A 467 -21.23 6.83 -2.26
N VAL A 468 -21.75 8.00 -1.84
CA VAL A 468 -21.35 9.31 -2.39
C VAL A 468 -19.91 9.66 -1.97
N ILE A 469 -19.54 9.38 -0.71
CA ILE A 469 -18.18 9.60 -0.21
C ILE A 469 -17.20 8.66 -0.95
N ARG A 470 -17.59 7.39 -1.16
CA ARG A 470 -16.80 6.45 -1.97
C ARG A 470 -16.61 6.94 -3.40
N ALA A 471 -17.67 7.44 -4.04
CA ALA A 471 -17.58 8.01 -5.38
C ALA A 471 -16.66 9.22 -5.44
N PHE A 472 -16.72 10.13 -4.46
CA PHE A 472 -15.79 11.26 -4.36
C PHE A 472 -14.34 10.77 -4.33
N TRP A 473 -14.01 9.80 -3.47
CA TRP A 473 -12.64 9.23 -3.39
C TRP A 473 -12.23 8.56 -4.69
N GLY A 474 -13.15 7.86 -5.34
CA GLY A 474 -12.90 7.26 -6.65
C GLY A 474 -12.51 8.30 -7.70
N ILE A 475 -13.30 9.34 -7.83
CA ILE A 475 -13.07 10.41 -8.79
C ILE A 475 -11.78 11.18 -8.50
N ILE A 476 -11.55 11.56 -7.24
CA ILE A 476 -10.38 12.37 -6.91
C ILE A 476 -9.06 11.59 -7.07
N MET A 477 -9.03 10.29 -6.72
CA MET A 477 -7.83 9.47 -6.94
C MET A 477 -7.53 9.28 -8.41
N GLY A 478 -8.54 9.03 -9.25
CA GLY A 478 -8.37 8.97 -10.71
C GLY A 478 -7.89 10.30 -11.30
N ALA A 479 -8.47 11.41 -10.86
CA ALA A 479 -8.06 12.74 -11.31
C ALA A 479 -6.60 13.06 -10.92
N VAL A 480 -6.18 12.75 -9.70
CA VAL A 480 -4.78 12.92 -9.27
C VAL A 480 -3.84 12.03 -10.08
N ALA A 481 -4.23 10.76 -10.37
CA ALA A 481 -3.42 9.88 -11.23
C ALA A 481 -3.21 10.49 -12.62
N ILE A 482 -4.27 11.00 -13.25
CA ILE A 482 -4.20 11.62 -14.58
C ILE A 482 -3.29 12.85 -14.59
N VAL A 483 -3.42 13.75 -13.60
CA VAL A 483 -2.58 14.95 -13.56
C VAL A 483 -1.11 14.61 -13.27
N LEU A 484 -0.83 13.59 -12.45
CA LEU A 484 0.53 13.13 -12.21
C LEU A 484 1.15 12.46 -13.46
N ILE A 485 0.37 11.67 -14.22
CA ILE A 485 0.81 11.10 -15.50
C ILE A 485 1.15 12.23 -16.50
N SER A 486 0.43 13.35 -16.48
CA SER A 486 0.72 14.49 -17.35
C SER A 486 1.98 15.27 -16.99
N MET A 487 2.56 15.03 -15.80
CA MET A 487 3.75 15.70 -15.31
C MET A 487 5.01 14.87 -15.56
N GLY A 488 6.08 15.53 -15.96
CA GLY A 488 7.40 14.91 -16.13
C GLY A 488 7.57 14.00 -17.36
N SER A 489 8.76 13.45 -17.52
CA SER A 489 9.09 12.52 -18.58
C SER A 489 8.53 11.13 -18.27
N GLY A 490 7.39 10.78 -18.84
CA GLY A 490 6.77 9.45 -18.73
C GLY A 490 5.86 9.18 -17.54
N GLY A 491 5.56 10.19 -16.70
CA GLY A 491 4.53 10.12 -15.64
C GLY A 491 4.88 9.29 -14.40
N ILE A 492 5.78 8.31 -14.50
CA ILE A 492 6.14 7.41 -13.39
C ILE A 492 6.82 8.17 -12.25
N SER A 493 7.76 9.04 -12.57
CA SER A 493 8.52 9.82 -11.57
C SER A 493 7.62 10.72 -10.70
N ALA A 494 6.63 11.38 -11.28
CA ALA A 494 5.70 12.21 -10.52
C ALA A 494 4.81 11.38 -9.57
N LEU A 495 4.38 10.18 -10.00
CA LEU A 495 3.65 9.23 -9.16
C LEU A 495 4.51 8.76 -7.99
N GLN A 496 5.77 8.38 -8.25
CA GLN A 496 6.72 7.96 -7.20
C GLN A 496 6.98 9.10 -6.21
N SER A 497 7.25 10.30 -6.70
CA SER A 497 7.52 11.48 -5.86
C SER A 497 6.33 11.81 -4.94
N PHE A 498 5.11 11.77 -5.46
CA PHE A 498 3.90 12.02 -4.68
C PHE A 498 3.71 11.00 -3.56
N ILE A 499 3.96 9.71 -3.83
CA ILE A 499 3.94 8.64 -2.83
C ILE A 499 4.95 8.91 -1.72
N VAL A 500 6.21 9.20 -2.07
CA VAL A 500 7.30 9.40 -1.12
C VAL A 500 7.05 10.60 -0.20
N ILE A 501 6.61 11.74 -0.76
CA ILE A 501 6.33 12.94 0.04
C ILE A 501 5.22 12.67 1.08
N THR A 502 4.16 12.00 0.65
CA THR A 502 3.01 11.73 1.53
C THR A 502 3.30 10.66 2.59
N ALA A 503 4.33 9.85 2.42
CA ALA A 503 4.78 8.86 3.40
C ALA A 503 5.48 9.48 4.62
N VAL A 504 6.04 10.69 4.50
CA VAL A 504 6.76 11.35 5.60
C VAL A 504 5.94 11.41 6.89
N PRO A 505 4.73 11.98 6.93
CA PRO A 505 3.93 12.00 8.15
C PRO A 505 3.52 10.58 8.62
N ALA A 506 3.27 9.65 7.73
CA ALA A 506 2.93 8.27 8.08
C ALA A 506 4.05 7.58 8.85
N SER A 507 5.32 7.87 8.53
CA SER A 507 6.48 7.30 9.22
C SER A 507 6.52 7.68 10.71
N PHE A 508 6.13 8.91 11.06
CA PHE A 508 6.02 9.35 12.45
C PHE A 508 4.81 8.74 13.18
N ILE A 509 3.76 8.41 12.46
CA ILE A 509 2.57 7.77 13.05
C ILE A 509 2.88 6.33 13.47
N ILE A 510 3.66 5.60 12.67
CA ILE A 510 3.99 4.20 12.95
C ILE A 510 5.23 4.01 13.83
N ALA A 511 6.19 4.95 13.81
CA ALA A 511 7.46 4.83 14.53
C ALA A 511 7.30 4.53 16.03
N PRO A 512 6.36 5.11 16.78
CA PRO A 512 6.16 4.78 18.20
C PRO A 512 5.83 3.31 18.46
N SER A 513 5.32 2.58 17.46
CA SER A 513 5.04 1.15 17.58
C SER A 513 6.30 0.32 17.86
N LEU A 514 7.49 0.79 17.44
CA LEU A 514 8.77 0.14 17.76
C LEU A 514 8.97 0.00 19.28
N TRP A 515 8.50 0.96 20.03
CA TRP A 515 8.62 0.97 21.49
C TRP A 515 7.41 0.38 22.20
N TYR A 516 6.22 0.75 21.75
CA TYR A 516 4.98 0.37 22.45
C TYR A 516 4.55 -1.06 22.18
N ALA A 517 4.80 -1.63 21.02
CA ALA A 517 4.45 -3.02 20.75
C ALA A 517 5.19 -4.01 21.67
N PRO A 518 6.53 -3.92 21.85
CA PRO A 518 7.23 -4.76 22.83
C PRO A 518 6.75 -4.57 24.26
N LYS A 519 6.50 -3.32 24.68
CA LYS A 519 5.99 -3.02 26.02
C LYS A 519 4.63 -3.68 26.26
N ILE A 520 3.71 -3.53 25.32
CA ILE A 520 2.36 -4.13 25.38
C ILE A 520 2.46 -5.67 25.37
N ALA A 521 3.21 -6.23 24.45
CA ALA A 521 3.38 -7.69 24.34
C ALA A 521 3.95 -8.32 25.63
N ASN A 522 4.97 -7.70 26.22
CA ASN A 522 5.55 -8.15 27.48
C ASN A 522 4.56 -8.01 28.66
N GLN A 523 3.80 -6.93 28.72
CA GLN A 523 2.76 -6.75 29.74
C GLN A 523 1.68 -7.85 29.63
N MET A 524 1.22 -8.15 28.43
CA MET A 524 0.23 -9.19 28.18
C MET A 524 0.78 -10.58 28.54
N ALA A 525 2.04 -10.90 28.19
CA ALA A 525 2.69 -12.15 28.55
C ALA A 525 2.82 -12.33 30.06
N ASN A 526 3.19 -11.28 30.78
CA ASN A 526 3.28 -11.31 32.24
C ASN A 526 1.91 -11.53 32.91
N ASN A 527 0.86 -10.90 32.39
CA ASN A 527 -0.51 -11.10 32.87
C ASN A 527 -0.98 -12.54 32.67
N MET A 528 -0.69 -13.15 31.50
CA MET A 528 -0.98 -14.56 31.24
C MET A 528 -0.24 -15.49 32.20
N ALA A 529 1.05 -15.24 32.44
CA ALA A 529 1.86 -16.04 33.36
C ALA A 529 1.37 -15.97 34.80
N ASN A 530 0.87 -14.81 35.24
CA ASN A 530 0.31 -14.63 36.58
C ASN A 530 -1.05 -15.32 36.71
N ALA A 531 -1.91 -15.25 35.70
CA ALA A 531 -3.20 -15.95 35.68
C ALA A 531 -3.05 -17.49 35.67
N ALA A 532 -1.97 -18.02 35.10
CA ALA A 532 -1.69 -19.45 35.11
C ALA A 532 -1.14 -19.97 36.47
N LYS A 533 -0.74 -19.07 37.36
CA LYS A 533 -0.23 -19.40 38.72
C LYS A 533 -1.30 -19.27 39.82
N SER A 534 -2.38 -18.53 39.56
CA SER A 534 -3.56 -18.40 40.41
C SER A 534 -4.59 -19.50 40.15
#